data_a0ddaa2a0e1230260c91e8c0f2b37d86
#
_entry.id   a0ddaa2a0e1230260c91e8c0f2b37d86
#
_cell.length_a   1.000
_cell.length_b   1.000
_cell.length_c   1.000
_cell.angle_alpha   90.00
_cell.angle_beta   90.00
_cell.angle_gamma   90.00
#
_symmetry.space_group_name_H-M   'P 1'
#
loop_
_entity.id
_entity.type
_entity.pdbx_description
1 polymer ?
#
loop_
_entity_poly.entity_id
_entity_poly.type
_entity_poly.pdbx_seq_one_letter_code
_entity_poly.pdbx_strand_id
1 'polypeptide(L)'
;MKIKIIQLLCLLILISCQKNDIEVFNGSNTNISDLDGNWIVINYWADWCAPCIKEIPELNEFAKENKDLIVYTFNFDQLEVEDLKPIAKKFDIQVPSLISHP
;
A
#
# COMPACT_ATOMS: atom_id res chain seq x y z
N MET A 1 32.62 32.11 10.79
CA MET A 1 31.16 32.29 10.73
C MET A 1 30.56 31.85 9.42
N LYS A 2 31.06 32.29 8.27
CA LYS A 2 30.53 31.90 6.94
C LYS A 2 30.63 30.39 6.65
N ILE A 3 31.73 29.73 7.07
CA ILE A 3 31.93 28.31 6.88
C ILE A 3 30.94 27.46 7.68
N LYS A 4 30.59 27.87 8.90
CA LYS A 4 29.61 27.19 9.74
C LYS A 4 28.18 27.29 9.18
N ILE A 5 27.83 28.40 8.56
CA ILE A 5 26.55 28.63 7.91
C ILE A 5 26.44 27.76 6.66
N ILE A 6 27.52 27.67 5.86
CA ILE A 6 27.58 26.82 4.67
C ILE A 6 27.50 25.34 5.05
N GLN A 7 28.17 24.91 6.13
CA GLN A 7 28.06 23.54 6.65
C GLN A 7 26.64 23.21 7.14
N LEU A 8 26.00 24.15 7.82
CA LEU A 8 24.61 23.97 8.26
C LEU A 8 23.65 23.92 7.08
N LEU A 9 23.88 24.73 6.04
CA LEU A 9 23.07 24.73 4.82
C LEU A 9 23.27 23.44 4.02
N CYS A 10 24.49 22.91 3.94
CA CYS A 10 24.77 21.62 3.31
C CYS A 10 24.11 20.46 4.07
N LEU A 11 24.01 20.53 5.40
CA LEU A 11 23.35 19.51 6.21
C LEU A 11 21.83 19.48 5.96
N LEU A 12 21.23 20.63 5.68
CA LEU A 12 19.80 20.75 5.38
C LEU A 12 19.42 20.18 3.99
N ILE A 13 20.37 20.14 3.06
CA ILE A 13 20.14 19.60 1.70
C ILE A 13 20.14 18.06 1.68
N LEU A 14 20.68 17.43 2.72
CA LEU A 14 20.73 15.97 2.83
C LEU A 14 19.43 15.33 3.35
N ILE A 15 18.40 16.13 3.69
CA ILE A 15 17.05 15.64 3.95
C ILE A 15 16.39 15.41 2.58
N SER A 16 16.91 14.44 1.86
CA SER A 16 16.26 13.92 0.66
C SER A 16 15.00 13.18 1.10
N CYS A 17 13.83 13.66 0.64
CA CYS A 17 12.59 12.90 0.76
C CYS A 17 12.77 11.57 0.02
N GLN A 18 12.96 10.49 0.76
CA GLN A 18 12.95 9.16 0.17
C GLN A 18 11.50 8.81 -0.18
N LYS A 19 11.23 8.67 -1.48
CA LYS A 19 9.97 8.15 -1.95
C LYS A 19 9.93 6.65 -1.73
N ASN A 20 8.85 6.14 -1.14
CA ASN A 20 8.64 4.71 -1.02
C ASN A 20 8.46 4.06 -2.40
N ASP A 21 8.94 2.82 -2.55
CA ASP A 21 8.82 2.06 -3.79
C ASP A 21 7.37 1.64 -4.08
N ILE A 22 6.61 1.42 -3.02
CA ILE A 22 5.24 0.87 -3.07
C ILE A 22 4.28 1.86 -2.41
N GLU A 23 3.30 2.32 -3.19
CA GLU A 23 2.20 3.14 -2.70
C GLU A 23 1.03 2.25 -2.30
N VAL A 24 0.44 2.52 -1.13
CA VAL A 24 -0.63 1.71 -0.55
C VAL A 24 -1.82 2.60 -0.18
N PHE A 25 -2.99 2.25 -0.67
CA PHE A 25 -4.25 2.83 -0.23
C PHE A 25 -4.76 2.11 1.03
N ASN A 26 -5.24 2.87 2.00
CA ASN A 26 -5.72 2.37 3.29
C ASN A 26 -4.66 1.57 4.07
N GLY A 27 -3.42 2.00 3.96
CA GLY A 27 -2.28 1.42 4.67
C GLY A 27 -1.06 2.32 4.52
N SER A 28 0.05 1.90 5.10
CA SER A 28 1.30 2.65 5.01
C SER A 28 2.06 2.30 3.73
N ASN A 29 2.56 3.33 3.04
CA ASN A 29 3.50 3.12 1.95
C ASN A 29 4.75 2.40 2.47
N THR A 30 5.34 1.56 1.65
CA THR A 30 6.46 0.73 2.06
C THR A 30 7.52 0.62 0.96
N ASN A 31 8.66 0.04 1.30
CA ASN A 31 9.71 -0.28 0.35
C ASN A 31 9.76 -1.78 0.14
N ILE A 32 10.20 -2.21 -1.04
CA ILE A 32 10.36 -3.64 -1.35
C ILE A 32 11.30 -4.30 -0.34
N SER A 33 12.37 -3.62 0.05
CA SER A 33 13.33 -4.13 1.03
C SER A 33 12.71 -4.39 2.41
N ASP A 34 11.68 -3.65 2.80
CA ASP A 34 10.98 -3.85 4.09
C ASP A 34 10.09 -5.10 4.09
N LEU A 35 9.82 -5.65 2.91
CA LEU A 35 9.03 -6.87 2.74
C LEU A 35 9.89 -8.14 2.78
N ASP A 36 11.21 -8.00 2.72
CA ASP A 36 12.14 -9.14 2.72
C ASP A 36 11.95 -10.02 3.96
N GLY A 37 11.96 -11.34 3.74
CA GLY A 37 11.79 -12.32 4.81
C GLY A 37 10.35 -12.53 5.28
N ASN A 38 9.37 -11.85 4.66
CA ASN A 38 7.94 -12.00 4.96
C ASN A 38 7.20 -12.70 3.83
N TRP A 39 6.17 -13.45 4.19
CA TRP A 39 5.18 -13.93 3.23
C TRP A 39 4.22 -12.81 2.87
N ILE A 40 4.00 -12.63 1.58
CA ILE A 40 3.13 -11.59 1.04
C ILE A 40 2.01 -12.27 0.28
N VAL A 41 0.78 -11.91 0.63
CA VAL A 41 -0.43 -12.37 -0.06
C VAL A 41 -1.02 -11.18 -0.81
N ILE A 42 -1.21 -11.31 -2.11
CA ILE A 42 -1.86 -10.29 -2.94
C ILE A 42 -3.12 -10.90 -3.53
N ASN A 43 -4.28 -10.37 -3.15
CA ASN A 43 -5.57 -10.76 -3.69
C ASN A 43 -5.97 -9.80 -4.81
N TYR A 44 -6.12 -10.34 -6.02
CA TYR A 44 -6.60 -9.58 -7.18
C TYR A 44 -8.12 -9.60 -7.21
N TRP A 45 -8.71 -8.43 -7.43
CA TRP A 45 -10.16 -8.28 -7.51
C TRP A 45 -10.56 -7.19 -8.51
N ALA A 46 -11.83 -7.18 -8.90
CA ALA A 46 -12.46 -6.12 -9.65
C ALA A 46 -13.93 -6.00 -9.25
N ASP A 47 -14.52 -4.83 -9.42
CA ASP A 47 -15.93 -4.60 -9.07
C ASP A 47 -16.92 -5.37 -9.96
N TRP A 48 -16.52 -5.69 -11.19
CA TRP A 48 -17.27 -6.54 -12.11
C TRP A 48 -17.08 -8.03 -11.86
N CYS A 49 -16.19 -8.43 -10.96
CA CYS A 49 -15.90 -9.83 -10.62
C CYS A 49 -16.77 -10.28 -9.43
N ALA A 50 -17.95 -10.82 -9.70
CA ALA A 50 -18.87 -11.23 -8.64
C ALA A 50 -18.26 -12.24 -7.64
N PRO A 51 -17.53 -13.30 -8.06
CA PRO A 51 -16.85 -14.19 -7.13
C PRO A 51 -15.80 -13.48 -6.27
N CYS A 52 -15.05 -12.53 -6.82
CA CYS A 52 -14.06 -11.75 -6.08
C CYS A 52 -14.71 -10.94 -4.97
N ILE A 53 -15.80 -10.26 -5.27
CA ILE A 53 -16.56 -9.46 -4.30
C ILE A 53 -17.13 -10.32 -3.18
N LYS A 54 -17.62 -11.51 -3.52
CA LYS A 54 -18.18 -12.46 -2.56
C LYS A 54 -17.14 -12.97 -1.56
N GLU A 55 -15.87 -13.01 -1.94
CA GLU A 55 -14.76 -13.47 -1.09
C GLU A 55 -14.22 -12.38 -0.14
N ILE A 56 -14.58 -11.12 -0.34
CA ILE A 56 -14.04 -10.00 0.46
C ILE A 56 -14.21 -10.16 1.97
N PRO A 57 -15.39 -10.55 2.50
CA PRO A 57 -15.53 -10.78 3.93
C PRO A 57 -14.56 -11.80 4.49
N GLU A 58 -14.34 -12.91 3.79
CA GLU A 58 -13.38 -13.95 4.18
C GLU A 58 -11.94 -13.45 4.11
N LEU A 59 -11.62 -12.64 3.11
CA LEU A 59 -10.30 -12.01 2.99
C LEU A 59 -10.01 -11.05 4.15
N ASN A 60 -11.00 -10.25 4.54
CA ASN A 60 -10.88 -9.37 5.70
C ASN A 60 -10.61 -10.15 6.98
N GLU A 61 -11.32 -11.24 7.22
CA GLU A 61 -11.10 -12.11 8.38
C GLU A 61 -9.73 -12.80 8.31
N PHE A 62 -9.37 -13.33 7.15
CA PHE A 62 -8.06 -13.94 6.94
C PHE A 62 -6.91 -12.99 7.31
N ALA A 63 -6.98 -11.75 6.87
CA ALA A 63 -5.96 -10.74 7.20
C ALA A 63 -5.90 -10.43 8.70
N LYS A 64 -7.04 -10.42 9.39
CA LYS A 64 -7.09 -10.20 10.85
C LYS A 64 -6.50 -11.36 11.64
N GLU A 65 -6.73 -12.59 11.18
CA GLU A 65 -6.28 -13.81 11.87
C GLU A 65 -4.81 -14.15 11.60
N ASN A 66 -4.24 -13.67 10.50
CA ASN A 66 -2.88 -13.98 10.07
C ASN A 66 -1.99 -12.73 10.05
N LYS A 67 -1.78 -12.13 11.21
CA LYS A 67 -1.00 -10.88 11.34
C LYS A 67 0.50 -11.03 11.09
N ASP A 68 0.99 -12.24 11.01
CA ASP A 68 2.35 -12.58 10.61
C ASP A 68 2.54 -12.55 9.08
N LEU A 69 1.45 -12.49 8.33
CA LEU A 69 1.45 -12.32 6.88
C LEU A 69 1.23 -10.85 6.51
N ILE A 70 1.85 -10.44 5.41
CA ILE A 70 1.56 -9.16 4.78
C ILE A 70 0.49 -9.41 3.72
N VAL A 71 -0.71 -8.85 3.91
CA VAL A 71 -1.85 -9.08 3.02
C VAL A 71 -2.21 -7.76 2.33
N TYR A 72 -2.23 -7.80 1.00
CA TYR A 72 -2.66 -6.69 0.16
C TYR A 72 -3.77 -7.14 -0.79
N THR A 73 -4.56 -6.18 -1.23
CA THR A 73 -5.42 -6.30 -2.40
C THR A 73 -4.82 -5.55 -3.57
N PHE A 74 -5.18 -5.92 -4.78
CA PHE A 74 -4.85 -5.19 -5.99
C PHE A 74 -6.06 -5.17 -6.93
N ASN A 75 -6.51 -3.98 -7.31
CA ASN A 75 -7.60 -3.84 -8.27
C ASN A 75 -7.09 -4.12 -9.69
N PHE A 76 -7.72 -5.08 -10.35
CA PHE A 76 -7.31 -5.53 -11.69
C PHE A 76 -7.37 -4.40 -12.74
N ASP A 77 -8.31 -3.47 -12.61
CA ASP A 77 -8.47 -2.34 -13.51
C ASP A 77 -7.49 -1.20 -13.21
N GLN A 78 -6.65 -1.35 -12.19
CA GLN A 78 -5.61 -0.38 -11.81
C GLN A 78 -6.17 1.03 -11.58
N LEU A 79 -7.28 1.10 -10.86
CA LEU A 79 -7.97 2.35 -10.56
C LEU A 79 -7.08 3.32 -9.76
N GLU A 80 -7.19 4.60 -10.10
CA GLU A 80 -6.62 5.66 -9.28
C GLU A 80 -7.31 5.74 -7.92
N VAL A 81 -6.65 6.35 -6.93
CA VAL A 81 -7.14 6.40 -5.54
C VAL A 81 -8.55 7.00 -5.45
N GLU A 82 -8.84 8.06 -6.21
CA GLU A 82 -10.14 8.73 -6.20
C GLU A 82 -11.27 7.81 -6.65
N ASP A 83 -11.02 6.92 -7.61
CA ASP A 83 -12.00 5.97 -8.14
C ASP A 83 -12.05 4.69 -7.28
N LEU A 84 -10.92 4.27 -6.73
CA LEU A 84 -10.81 3.10 -5.87
C LEU A 84 -11.52 3.29 -4.52
N LYS A 85 -11.40 4.46 -3.92
CA LYS A 85 -11.92 4.77 -2.59
C LYS A 85 -13.44 4.51 -2.43
N PRO A 86 -14.32 5.01 -3.30
CA PRO A 86 -15.75 4.74 -3.17
C PRO A 86 -16.11 3.27 -3.40
N ILE A 87 -15.38 2.57 -4.28
CA ILE A 87 -15.62 1.15 -4.56
C ILE A 87 -15.18 0.29 -3.39
N ALA A 88 -14.01 0.56 -2.83
CA ALA A 88 -13.52 -0.13 -1.64
C ALA A 88 -14.47 0.03 -0.45
N LYS A 89 -15.03 1.23 -0.27
CA LYS A 89 -16.04 1.50 0.75
C LYS A 89 -17.34 0.73 0.48
N LYS A 90 -17.81 0.72 -0.76
CA LYS A 90 -19.04 0.01 -1.16
C LYS A 90 -19.00 -1.48 -0.82
N PHE A 91 -17.87 -2.12 -1.03
CA PHE A 91 -17.68 -3.55 -0.81
C PHE A 91 -17.03 -3.89 0.53
N ASP A 92 -16.81 -2.91 1.39
CA ASP A 92 -16.19 -3.08 2.71
C ASP A 92 -14.82 -3.78 2.63
N ILE A 93 -13.98 -3.35 1.69
CA ILE A 93 -12.61 -3.85 1.56
C ILE A 93 -11.74 -3.18 2.62
N GLN A 94 -11.38 -3.93 3.66
CA GLN A 94 -10.60 -3.45 4.80
C GLN A 94 -9.09 -3.71 4.61
N VAL A 95 -8.73 -4.66 3.78
CA VAL A 95 -7.34 -4.98 3.46
C VAL A 95 -6.73 -3.87 2.61
N PRO A 96 -5.52 -3.38 2.95
CA PRO A 96 -4.85 -2.35 2.17
C PRO A 96 -4.67 -2.73 0.70
N SER A 97 -4.77 -1.75 -0.18
CA SER A 97 -4.64 -1.97 -1.62
C SER A 97 -3.34 -1.38 -2.15
N LEU A 98 -2.62 -2.15 -2.93
CA LEU A 98 -1.50 -1.66 -3.73
C LEU A 98 -2.05 -0.72 -4.82
N ILE A 99 -1.39 0.42 -5.00
CA ILE A 99 -1.76 1.40 -6.04
C ILE A 99 -0.88 1.22 -7.27
N SER A 100 0.39 0.97 -7.07
CA SER A 100 1.31 0.65 -8.16
C SER A 100 1.30 -0.84 -8.45
N HIS A 101 1.52 -1.18 -9.71
CA HIS A 101 1.63 -2.58 -10.14
C HIS A 101 2.78 -3.27 -9.38
N PRO A 102 2.52 -4.41 -8.74
CA PRO A 102 3.58 -5.18 -8.09
C PRO A 102 4.60 -5.75 -9.07
#